data_ecb5ab5e836ed73fca148e0152703344
#
_entry.id   ecb5ab5e836ed73fca148e0152703344
#
_cell.length_a   1.000
_cell.length_b   1.000
_cell.length_c   1.000
_cell.angle_alpha   90.00
_cell.angle_beta   90.00
_cell.angle_gamma   90.00
#
_symmetry.space_group_name_H-M   'P 1'
#
loop_
_entity.id
_entity.type
_entity.pdbx_description
1 polymer ?
#
loop_
_entity_poly.entity_id
_entity_poly.type
_entity_poly.pdbx_seq_one_letter_code
_entity_poly.pdbx_strand_id
1 'polypeptide(L)'
;AISDTDYKLKKGDKLFIPYPVKTTDTFDAGAIKNAKKAETRKPDALRVGIMLPLHDVDGDGRRMVEYYRGFLMACDSLRAKGISTDVYAWNVPADADIRISLLDDNAKRCDMIFGPLYTRQLKPLADFCRANDIKLIVPFSISGNEVEANPHIYQVYQSAETLNERAINAFMERFPDCHPVFIDCNDTTSNKGMFTFGLRKRLDAKGISYSITNLKSSEAYFAKAFSTSKRNVVILNTGRSPQLNVALAKLDGLTATNPGMRISMFGYTEWLMYTKVYLNYFYKYNAYIPTTFYYNALSDQTEAFENSYRKWFRTDMQTALPRFALTGYDHARFFIEGEYARGKSFRGTKGQSAYRPLQTPLKFVYASPDGGMRNSAFMLVHYMSSRRIESISY
;
A
#
# COMPACT_ATOMS: atom_id res chain seq x y z
N ALA A 1 28.44 0.37 16.06
CA ALA A 1 27.38 -0.12 16.95
C ALA A 1 26.89 1.07 17.77
N ILE A 2 25.65 1.44 17.63
CA ILE A 2 25.00 2.43 18.51
C ILE A 2 24.70 1.65 19.79
N SER A 3 25.53 1.83 20.79
CA SER A 3 25.35 1.21 22.12
C SER A 3 24.61 2.14 23.08
N ASP A 4 24.23 3.32 22.63
CA ASP A 4 23.55 4.30 23.45
C ASP A 4 22.05 4.31 23.15
N THR A 5 21.26 3.96 24.14
CA THR A 5 19.80 3.81 24.04
C THR A 5 19.07 5.15 23.85
N ASP A 6 19.76 6.27 24.07
CA ASP A 6 19.18 7.63 23.99
C ASP A 6 19.66 8.44 22.79
N TYR A 7 20.36 7.82 21.85
CA TYR A 7 20.86 8.53 20.69
C TYR A 7 19.75 8.96 19.75
N LYS A 8 19.59 10.27 19.57
CA LYS A 8 18.70 10.88 18.56
C LYS A 8 19.52 11.20 17.32
N LEU A 9 19.11 10.66 16.16
CA LEU A 9 19.72 10.95 14.86
C LEU A 9 19.78 12.46 14.61
N LYS A 10 20.98 12.96 14.30
CA LYS A 10 21.26 14.35 13.99
C LYS A 10 21.55 14.53 12.50
N LYS A 11 21.42 15.76 12.00
CA LYS A 11 21.76 16.10 10.62
C LYS A 11 23.23 15.73 10.34
N GLY A 12 23.45 14.84 9.37
CA GLY A 12 24.77 14.38 8.97
C GLY A 12 25.22 13.05 9.59
N ASP A 13 24.42 12.41 10.42
CA ASP A 13 24.76 11.10 10.98
C ASP A 13 24.82 10.03 9.89
N LYS A 14 25.90 9.27 9.91
CA LYS A 14 26.10 8.10 9.06
C LYS A 14 25.87 6.85 9.89
N LEU A 15 24.84 6.08 9.55
CA LEU A 15 24.61 4.76 10.14
C LEU A 15 25.55 3.76 9.47
N PHE A 16 26.54 3.30 10.21
CA PHE A 16 27.45 2.24 9.78
C PHE A 16 26.95 0.91 10.35
N ILE A 17 26.58 -0.02 9.49
CA ILE A 17 26.30 -1.41 9.89
C ILE A 17 27.60 -2.19 9.62
N PRO A 18 28.36 -2.60 10.66
CA PRO A 18 29.63 -3.30 10.46
C PRO A 18 29.39 -4.70 9.87
N TYR A 19 30.09 -5.01 8.78
CA TYR A 19 30.12 -6.34 8.19
C TYR A 19 31.14 -7.23 8.91
N PRO A 20 30.82 -8.49 9.23
CA PRO A 20 31.86 -9.46 9.52
C PRO A 20 32.58 -9.82 8.22
N VAL A 21 33.85 -9.43 8.11
CA VAL A 21 34.72 -9.87 7.02
C VAL A 21 34.96 -11.38 7.20
N LYS A 22 34.41 -12.20 6.33
CA LYS A 22 34.86 -13.59 6.20
C LYS A 22 36.15 -13.58 5.38
N THR A 23 37.26 -13.68 6.09
CA THR A 23 38.54 -14.12 5.50
C THR A 23 38.46 -15.61 5.25
N THR A 24 38.37 -16.03 4.01
CA THR A 24 38.85 -17.36 3.60
C THR A 24 39.44 -17.29 2.23
N ASP A 25 40.73 -17.54 2.26
CA ASP A 25 41.63 -17.81 1.14
C ASP A 25 41.13 -18.95 0.26
N THR A 26 41.44 -18.86 -0.96
CA THR A 26 42.34 -19.65 -1.78
C THR A 26 41.97 -19.49 -3.24
N PHE A 27 42.92 -18.90 -3.96
CA PHE A 27 42.97 -18.92 -5.42
C PHE A 27 43.13 -20.34 -5.89
N ASP A 28 42.25 -20.80 -6.77
CA ASP A 28 42.57 -21.89 -7.68
C ASP A 28 42.38 -21.39 -9.13
N ALA A 29 43.56 -21.29 -9.80
CA ALA A 29 43.63 -20.89 -11.19
C ALA A 29 43.53 -22.11 -12.09
N GLY A 30 42.37 -22.32 -12.69
CA GLY A 30 42.28 -23.31 -13.73
C GLY A 30 40.89 -23.74 -14.14
N ALA A 31 40.23 -22.97 -15.01
CA ALA A 31 39.37 -23.48 -16.09
C ALA A 31 38.71 -22.32 -16.86
N ILE A 32 39.47 -21.72 -17.76
CA ILE A 32 38.86 -20.97 -18.85
C ILE A 32 38.46 -21.98 -19.93
N LYS A 33 37.20 -22.11 -20.26
CA LYS A 33 36.69 -22.19 -21.64
C LYS A 33 35.16 -22.37 -21.69
N ASN A 34 34.54 -21.42 -22.41
CA ASN A 34 33.28 -21.50 -23.14
C ASN A 34 31.99 -21.34 -22.35
N ALA A 35 31.47 -20.11 -22.31
CA ALA A 35 30.20 -19.71 -22.93
C ALA A 35 29.85 -18.28 -22.52
N LYS A 36 29.86 -17.37 -23.47
CA LYS A 36 29.31 -16.01 -23.31
C LYS A 36 27.79 -16.09 -23.08
N LYS A 37 27.39 -16.27 -21.85
CA LYS A 37 26.17 -15.67 -21.30
C LYS A 37 26.66 -14.46 -20.52
N ALA A 38 26.15 -13.27 -20.84
CA ALA A 38 26.39 -12.11 -20.02
C ALA A 38 25.82 -12.39 -18.64
N GLU A 39 26.62 -12.94 -17.75
CA GLU A 39 26.33 -12.96 -16.30
C GLU A 39 26.36 -11.52 -15.87
N THR A 40 25.18 -10.96 -15.59
CA THR A 40 25.05 -9.70 -14.87
C THR A 40 25.73 -9.91 -13.52
N ARG A 41 26.94 -9.38 -13.37
CA ARG A 41 27.72 -9.42 -12.12
C ARG A 41 26.81 -8.85 -11.02
N LYS A 42 26.43 -9.67 -10.05
CA LYS A 42 25.64 -9.22 -8.91
C LYS A 42 26.46 -8.15 -8.18
N PRO A 43 25.88 -6.99 -7.90
CA PRO A 43 26.61 -5.95 -7.16
C PRO A 43 26.97 -6.47 -5.77
N ASP A 44 28.14 -6.05 -5.25
CA ASP A 44 28.57 -6.40 -3.89
C ASP A 44 27.58 -5.88 -2.85
N ALA A 45 26.96 -4.72 -3.11
CA ALA A 45 25.83 -4.17 -2.36
C ALA A 45 24.96 -3.30 -3.29
N LEU A 46 23.64 -3.30 -3.07
CA LEU A 46 22.72 -2.34 -3.70
C LEU A 46 22.72 -1.03 -2.90
N ARG A 47 22.90 0.09 -3.58
CA ARG A 47 22.93 1.43 -2.96
C ARG A 47 21.54 2.05 -3.04
N VAL A 48 20.98 2.31 -1.89
CA VAL A 48 19.59 2.77 -1.75
C VAL A 48 19.55 4.12 -1.04
N GLY A 49 18.92 5.10 -1.70
CA GLY A 49 18.66 6.42 -1.13
C GLY A 49 17.27 6.51 -0.52
N ILE A 50 17.16 7.21 0.60
CA ILE A 50 15.88 7.58 1.23
C ILE A 50 15.86 9.10 1.33
N MET A 51 14.94 9.76 0.60
CA MET A 51 14.76 11.22 0.61
C MET A 51 13.34 11.56 1.06
N LEU A 52 13.15 11.55 2.38
CA LEU A 52 11.87 11.74 3.06
C LEU A 52 12.06 12.70 4.25
N PRO A 53 10.99 13.31 4.81
CA PRO A 53 11.09 14.05 6.06
C PRO A 53 11.36 13.10 7.23
N LEU A 54 12.63 12.98 7.62
CA LEU A 54 13.08 12.06 8.66
C LEU A 54 13.35 12.86 9.96
N HIS A 55 12.28 13.30 10.61
CA HIS A 55 12.32 14.09 11.83
C HIS A 55 11.11 13.78 12.74
N ASP A 56 11.13 14.32 13.94
CA ASP A 56 10.12 14.08 14.98
C ASP A 56 9.25 15.34 15.26
N VAL A 57 9.36 16.38 14.42
CA VAL A 57 8.70 17.67 14.64
C VAL A 57 7.19 17.59 14.41
N ASP A 58 6.76 16.89 13.37
CA ASP A 58 5.36 16.81 12.96
C ASP A 58 4.91 15.38 12.65
N GLY A 59 3.64 15.25 12.23
CA GLY A 59 3.05 13.95 11.90
C GLY A 59 3.67 13.29 10.68
N ASP A 60 4.05 14.06 9.68
CA ASP A 60 4.67 13.54 8.46
C ASP A 60 6.07 13.00 8.77
N GLY A 61 6.88 13.76 9.49
CA GLY A 61 8.19 13.30 9.91
C GLY A 61 8.14 12.01 10.73
N ARG A 62 7.27 11.94 11.74
CA ARG A 62 7.09 10.72 12.55
C ARG A 62 6.67 9.51 11.75
N ARG A 63 5.77 9.69 10.76
CA ARG A 63 5.34 8.59 9.87
C ARG A 63 6.49 8.12 8.97
N MET A 64 7.27 9.05 8.44
CA MET A 64 8.40 8.70 7.57
C MET A 64 9.56 8.08 8.35
N VAL A 65 9.79 8.48 9.59
CA VAL A 65 10.73 7.77 10.50
C VAL A 65 10.28 6.33 10.73
N GLU A 66 8.98 6.11 10.97
CA GLU A 66 8.44 4.75 11.13
C GLU A 66 8.58 3.92 9.84
N TYR A 67 8.28 4.52 8.68
CA TYR A 67 8.52 3.90 7.37
C TYR A 67 9.99 3.49 7.20
N TYR A 68 10.92 4.41 7.52
CA TYR A 68 12.35 4.16 7.42
C TYR A 68 12.82 3.05 8.38
N ARG A 69 12.29 2.98 9.59
CA ARG A 69 12.57 1.87 10.52
C ARG A 69 12.19 0.52 9.94
N GLY A 70 10.98 0.41 9.37
CA GLY A 70 10.54 -0.81 8.69
C GLY A 70 11.42 -1.15 7.49
N PHE A 71 11.85 -0.13 6.73
CA PHE A 71 12.79 -0.27 5.63
C PHE A 71 14.12 -0.90 6.09
N LEU A 72 14.70 -0.40 7.18
CA LEU A 72 15.95 -0.95 7.75
C LEU A 72 15.79 -2.40 8.23
N MET A 73 14.64 -2.77 8.82
CA MET A 73 14.33 -4.16 9.19
C MET A 73 14.29 -5.06 7.96
N ALA A 74 13.78 -4.56 6.82
CA ALA A 74 13.82 -5.29 5.56
C ALA A 74 15.26 -5.51 5.07
N CYS A 75 16.11 -4.49 5.12
CA CYS A 75 17.52 -4.58 4.76
C CYS A 75 18.26 -5.63 5.60
N ASP A 76 17.99 -5.68 6.92
CA ASP A 76 18.57 -6.71 7.80
C ASP A 76 18.08 -8.12 7.42
N SER A 77 16.78 -8.27 7.18
CA SER A 77 16.21 -9.54 6.71
C SER A 77 16.79 -9.99 5.37
N LEU A 78 17.09 -9.05 4.46
CA LEU A 78 17.71 -9.31 3.17
C LEU A 78 19.18 -9.69 3.29
N ARG A 79 19.90 -9.04 4.22
CA ARG A 79 21.30 -9.39 4.55
C ARG A 79 21.40 -10.84 5.02
N ALA A 80 20.46 -11.32 5.82
CA ALA A 80 20.41 -12.73 6.23
C ALA A 80 20.23 -13.71 5.05
N LYS A 81 19.72 -13.21 3.91
CA LYS A 81 19.60 -13.95 2.63
C LYS A 81 20.79 -13.72 1.67
N GLY A 82 21.83 -13.03 2.11
CA GLY A 82 23.00 -12.72 1.28
C GLY A 82 22.80 -11.54 0.33
N ILE A 83 21.78 -10.71 0.53
CA ILE A 83 21.56 -9.48 -0.24
C ILE A 83 22.01 -8.29 0.59
N SER A 84 23.13 -7.70 0.23
CA SER A 84 23.71 -6.53 0.91
C SER A 84 23.15 -5.23 0.35
N THR A 85 22.96 -4.25 1.24
CA THR A 85 22.48 -2.91 0.89
C THR A 85 23.29 -1.84 1.62
N ASP A 86 23.67 -0.77 0.90
CA ASP A 86 24.18 0.47 1.45
C ASP A 86 23.04 1.48 1.45
N VAL A 87 22.59 1.90 2.62
CA VAL A 87 21.44 2.82 2.76
C VAL A 87 21.92 4.21 3.12
N TYR A 88 21.60 5.18 2.27
CA TYR A 88 21.84 6.61 2.47
C TYR A 88 20.53 7.30 2.75
N ALA A 89 20.44 8.05 3.84
CA ALA A 89 19.21 8.72 4.24
C ALA A 89 19.41 10.24 4.37
N TRP A 90 18.58 11.01 3.69
CA TRP A 90 18.54 12.47 3.76
C TRP A 90 17.21 12.91 4.34
N ASN A 91 17.29 13.76 5.35
CA ASN A 91 16.09 14.42 5.88
C ASN A 91 15.68 15.55 4.93
N VAL A 92 14.51 15.40 4.30
CA VAL A 92 13.96 16.35 3.32
C VAL A 92 12.57 16.81 3.78
N PRO A 93 12.49 17.74 4.75
CA PRO A 93 11.21 18.26 5.23
C PRO A 93 10.49 19.10 4.17
N ALA A 94 9.24 19.51 4.49
CA ALA A 94 8.37 20.20 3.55
C ALA A 94 8.96 21.50 2.98
N ASP A 95 9.71 22.25 3.74
CA ASP A 95 10.32 23.52 3.37
C ASP A 95 11.71 23.38 2.74
N ALA A 96 12.33 22.20 2.76
CA ALA A 96 13.65 21.98 2.20
C ALA A 96 13.67 22.07 0.67
N ASP A 97 14.74 22.64 0.13
CA ASP A 97 15.09 22.48 -1.27
C ASP A 97 15.84 21.14 -1.45
N ILE A 98 15.17 20.17 -2.05
CA ILE A 98 15.75 18.82 -2.27
C ILE A 98 17.05 18.85 -3.08
N ARG A 99 17.27 19.90 -3.91
CA ARG A 99 18.48 20.04 -4.72
C ARG A 99 19.75 20.09 -3.86
N ILE A 100 19.65 20.57 -2.62
CA ILE A 100 20.80 20.56 -1.68
C ILE A 100 21.20 19.11 -1.34
N SER A 101 20.24 18.22 -1.12
CA SER A 101 20.52 16.79 -0.90
C SER A 101 21.10 16.10 -2.13
N LEU A 102 20.77 16.58 -3.33
CA LEU A 102 21.27 16.03 -4.59
C LEU A 102 22.71 16.42 -4.91
N LEU A 103 23.30 17.35 -4.16
CA LEU A 103 24.73 17.69 -4.25
C LEU A 103 25.64 16.64 -3.60
N ASP A 104 25.09 15.77 -2.75
CA ASP A 104 25.86 14.67 -2.15
C ASP A 104 26.20 13.64 -3.22
N ASP A 105 27.49 13.35 -3.37
CA ASP A 105 27.98 12.36 -4.36
C ASP A 105 27.41 10.96 -4.16
N ASN A 106 27.00 10.61 -2.94
CA ASN A 106 26.34 9.35 -2.68
C ASN A 106 24.96 9.27 -3.35
N ALA A 107 24.27 10.41 -3.53
CA ALA A 107 22.99 10.43 -4.23
C ALA A 107 23.11 9.97 -5.68
N LYS A 108 24.18 10.39 -6.38
CA LYS A 108 24.45 9.98 -7.77
C LYS A 108 24.83 8.50 -7.91
N ARG A 109 25.30 7.88 -6.83
CA ARG A 109 25.71 6.48 -6.82
C ARG A 109 24.60 5.52 -6.46
N CYS A 110 23.42 6.01 -6.06
CA CYS A 110 22.29 5.16 -5.73
C CYS A 110 21.81 4.37 -6.96
N ASP A 111 21.46 3.11 -6.75
CA ASP A 111 20.79 2.29 -7.75
C ASP A 111 19.28 2.58 -7.74
N MET A 112 18.74 2.97 -6.58
CA MET A 112 17.36 3.41 -6.40
C MET A 112 17.22 4.44 -5.27
N ILE A 113 16.22 5.33 -5.40
CA ILE A 113 15.87 6.33 -4.38
C ILE A 113 14.38 6.23 -4.05
N PHE A 114 14.04 6.21 -2.76
CA PHE A 114 12.68 6.26 -2.24
C PHE A 114 12.35 7.66 -1.74
N GLY A 115 11.32 8.26 -2.29
CA GLY A 115 10.89 9.62 -2.04
C GLY A 115 10.40 10.29 -3.32
N PRO A 116 10.12 11.59 -3.28
CA PRO A 116 9.95 12.42 -2.09
C PRO A 116 8.56 12.21 -1.45
N LEU A 117 8.29 12.93 -0.37
CA LEU A 117 6.94 12.99 0.20
C LEU A 117 6.09 14.10 -0.43
N TYR A 118 6.70 15.22 -0.81
CA TYR A 118 5.98 16.42 -1.24
C TYR A 118 6.09 16.68 -2.75
N THR A 119 4.97 17.03 -3.38
CA THR A 119 4.85 17.23 -4.83
C THR A 119 5.87 18.21 -5.41
N ARG A 120 6.16 19.32 -4.70
CA ARG A 120 7.14 20.33 -5.17
C ARG A 120 8.57 19.80 -5.31
N GLN A 121 8.89 18.71 -4.61
CA GLN A 121 10.22 18.08 -4.64
C GLN A 121 10.32 16.99 -5.71
N LEU A 122 9.19 16.58 -6.32
CA LEU A 122 9.15 15.46 -7.25
C LEU A 122 9.94 15.75 -8.53
N LYS A 123 9.64 16.88 -9.19
CA LYS A 123 10.26 17.17 -10.49
C LYS A 123 11.79 17.28 -10.41
N PRO A 124 12.41 18.03 -9.48
CA PRO A 124 13.86 18.08 -9.33
C PRO A 124 14.49 16.71 -9.07
N LEU A 125 13.87 15.88 -8.23
CA LEU A 125 14.35 14.54 -7.93
C LEU A 125 14.17 13.60 -9.13
N ALA A 126 13.06 13.68 -9.84
CA ALA A 126 12.81 12.87 -11.03
C ALA A 126 13.77 13.19 -12.18
N ASP A 127 14.05 14.46 -12.42
CA ASP A 127 15.03 14.91 -13.42
C ASP A 127 16.44 14.42 -13.05
N PHE A 128 16.83 14.50 -11.77
CA PHE A 128 18.09 13.98 -11.26
C PHE A 128 18.21 12.46 -11.45
N CYS A 129 17.19 11.70 -11.06
CA CYS A 129 17.16 10.25 -11.20
C CYS A 129 17.26 9.81 -12.66
N ARG A 130 16.56 10.52 -13.55
CA ARG A 130 16.64 10.27 -14.99
C ARG A 130 18.04 10.53 -15.54
N ALA A 131 18.67 11.63 -15.13
CA ALA A 131 20.03 12.00 -15.60
C ALA A 131 21.12 11.02 -15.14
N ASN A 132 20.91 10.34 -14.02
CA ASN A 132 21.86 9.42 -13.41
C ASN A 132 21.45 7.93 -13.51
N ASP A 133 20.41 7.60 -14.31
CA ASP A 133 19.90 6.24 -14.49
C ASP A 133 19.52 5.52 -13.16
N ILE A 134 18.86 6.26 -12.25
CA ILE A 134 18.46 5.82 -10.92
C ILE A 134 16.95 5.50 -10.93
N LYS A 135 16.52 4.38 -10.35
CA LYS A 135 15.09 4.12 -10.11
C LYS A 135 14.55 5.02 -9.02
N LEU A 136 13.51 5.79 -9.33
CA LEU A 136 12.82 6.64 -8.37
C LEU A 136 11.51 5.98 -7.91
N ILE A 137 11.46 5.55 -6.67
CA ILE A 137 10.25 4.99 -6.06
C ILE A 137 9.55 6.12 -5.31
N VAL A 138 8.33 6.48 -5.76
CA VAL A 138 7.46 7.47 -5.12
C VAL A 138 6.44 6.72 -4.25
N PRO A 139 6.68 6.63 -2.93
CA PRO A 139 5.94 5.70 -2.09
C PRO A 139 4.55 6.18 -1.69
N PHE A 140 4.32 7.49 -1.69
CA PHE A 140 3.10 8.12 -1.18
C PHE A 140 2.43 9.03 -2.21
N SER A 141 1.30 9.63 -1.80
CA SER A 141 0.49 10.49 -2.67
C SER A 141 1.26 11.72 -3.14
N ILE A 142 1.33 11.87 -4.45
CA ILE A 142 1.91 13.03 -5.12
C ILE A 142 0.99 13.41 -6.28
N SER A 143 0.77 14.72 -6.44
CA SER A 143 0.06 15.26 -7.59
C SER A 143 1.03 15.43 -8.76
N GLY A 144 0.56 15.23 -9.98
CA GLY A 144 1.34 15.40 -11.20
C GLY A 144 1.35 14.15 -12.09
N ASN A 145 1.80 14.33 -13.32
CA ASN A 145 1.83 13.30 -14.35
C ASN A 145 3.26 12.94 -14.77
N GLU A 146 4.26 13.25 -13.94
CA GLU A 146 5.68 12.99 -14.23
C GLU A 146 5.93 11.52 -14.56
N VAL A 147 5.18 10.61 -13.96
CA VAL A 147 5.29 9.18 -14.25
C VAL A 147 4.94 8.83 -15.69
N GLU A 148 4.12 9.63 -16.38
CA GLU A 148 3.77 9.39 -17.79
C GLU A 148 4.90 9.69 -18.76
N ALA A 149 5.83 10.57 -18.37
CA ALA A 149 6.92 11.05 -19.21
C ALA A 149 8.34 10.64 -18.73
N ASN A 150 8.44 9.94 -17.59
CA ASN A 150 9.71 9.58 -17.01
C ASN A 150 9.78 8.07 -16.69
N PRO A 151 10.53 7.27 -17.48
CA PRO A 151 10.60 5.81 -17.31
C PRO A 151 11.30 5.35 -16.02
N HIS A 152 11.95 6.25 -15.30
CA HIS A 152 12.62 5.93 -14.03
C HIS A 152 11.69 5.97 -12.81
N ILE A 153 10.47 6.54 -12.95
CA ILE A 153 9.53 6.67 -11.84
C ILE A 153 8.72 5.38 -11.63
N TYR A 154 8.65 4.96 -10.38
CA TYR A 154 7.77 3.90 -9.88
C TYR A 154 6.78 4.52 -8.89
N GLN A 155 5.59 4.86 -9.34
CA GLN A 155 4.56 5.47 -8.51
C GLN A 155 3.76 4.38 -7.78
N VAL A 156 3.89 4.32 -6.46
CA VAL A 156 3.20 3.33 -5.62
C VAL A 156 1.76 3.75 -5.36
N TYR A 157 1.54 5.02 -5.08
CA TYR A 157 0.20 5.57 -4.81
C TYR A 157 -0.71 5.47 -6.04
N GLN A 158 -1.96 5.10 -5.79
CA GLN A 158 -3.02 5.10 -6.79
C GLN A 158 -4.00 6.24 -6.51
N SER A 159 -4.41 6.98 -7.53
CA SER A 159 -5.40 8.06 -7.38
C SER A 159 -6.76 7.53 -6.93
N ALA A 160 -7.55 8.38 -6.27
CA ALA A 160 -8.91 8.02 -5.86
C ALA A 160 -9.78 7.60 -7.06
N GLU A 161 -9.58 8.22 -8.22
CA GLU A 161 -10.26 7.87 -9.47
C GLU A 161 -9.92 6.45 -9.91
N THR A 162 -8.62 6.10 -9.96
CA THR A 162 -8.16 4.75 -10.29
C THR A 162 -8.73 3.72 -9.30
N LEU A 163 -8.74 4.02 -8.00
CA LEU A 163 -9.27 3.12 -6.98
C LEU A 163 -10.78 2.94 -7.10
N ASN A 164 -11.53 4.01 -7.40
CA ASN A 164 -12.96 3.93 -7.64
C ASN A 164 -13.28 3.04 -8.85
N GLU A 165 -12.57 3.22 -9.97
CA GLU A 165 -12.77 2.40 -11.16
C GLU A 165 -12.46 0.92 -10.91
N ARG A 166 -11.38 0.62 -10.17
CA ARG A 166 -11.05 -0.76 -9.75
C ARG A 166 -12.11 -1.35 -8.83
N ALA A 167 -12.59 -0.57 -7.86
CA ALA A 167 -13.64 -1.01 -6.94
C ALA A 167 -14.94 -1.30 -7.69
N ILE A 168 -15.32 -0.47 -8.68
CA ILE A 168 -16.47 -0.69 -9.55
C ILE A 168 -16.30 -1.99 -10.35
N ASN A 169 -15.14 -2.21 -10.97
CA ASN A 169 -14.89 -3.41 -11.76
C ASN A 169 -14.94 -4.67 -10.88
N ALA A 170 -14.32 -4.64 -9.70
CA ALA A 170 -14.36 -5.73 -8.73
C ALA A 170 -15.79 -6.00 -8.22
N PHE A 171 -16.60 -4.95 -8.00
CA PHE A 171 -18.01 -5.11 -7.65
C PHE A 171 -18.78 -5.84 -8.76
N MET A 172 -18.63 -5.38 -10.01
CA MET A 172 -19.35 -5.95 -11.16
C MET A 172 -18.96 -7.42 -11.41
N GLU A 173 -17.70 -7.77 -11.19
CA GLU A 173 -17.20 -9.15 -11.33
C GLU A 173 -17.70 -10.04 -10.19
N ARG A 174 -17.68 -9.53 -8.94
CA ARG A 174 -18.01 -10.31 -7.74
C ARG A 174 -19.50 -10.54 -7.55
N PHE A 175 -20.35 -9.63 -8.04
CA PHE A 175 -21.79 -9.63 -7.80
C PHE A 175 -22.63 -9.57 -9.07
N PRO A 176 -22.49 -10.53 -10.01
CA PRO A 176 -23.16 -10.49 -11.31
C PRO A 176 -24.70 -10.57 -11.18
N ASP A 177 -25.21 -11.30 -10.17
CA ASP A 177 -26.65 -11.58 -10.00
C ASP A 177 -27.20 -10.98 -8.69
N CYS A 178 -26.64 -9.89 -8.21
CA CYS A 178 -27.12 -9.25 -6.99
C CYS A 178 -28.25 -8.23 -7.24
N HIS A 179 -28.83 -7.75 -6.13
CA HIS A 179 -29.65 -6.54 -6.09
C HIS A 179 -28.88 -5.45 -5.32
N PRO A 180 -28.25 -4.49 -6.01
CA PRO A 180 -27.57 -3.39 -5.35
C PRO A 180 -28.55 -2.46 -4.64
N VAL A 181 -28.26 -2.11 -3.39
CA VAL A 181 -29.06 -1.18 -2.59
C VAL A 181 -28.17 -0.04 -2.13
N PHE A 182 -28.40 1.14 -2.70
CA PHE A 182 -27.70 2.36 -2.29
C PHE A 182 -28.44 3.02 -1.14
N ILE A 183 -27.73 3.30 -0.05
CA ILE A 183 -28.30 3.97 1.11
C ILE A 183 -27.72 5.38 1.20
N ASP A 184 -28.59 6.37 1.05
CA ASP A 184 -28.24 7.77 1.34
C ASP A 184 -28.22 7.99 2.86
N CYS A 185 -27.04 8.31 3.35
CA CYS A 185 -26.76 8.53 4.77
C CYS A 185 -26.92 9.99 5.19
N ASN A 186 -27.37 10.88 4.30
CA ASN A 186 -27.51 12.33 4.53
C ASN A 186 -26.20 13.00 4.98
N ASP A 187 -25.06 12.49 4.53
CA ASP A 187 -23.74 13.04 4.80
C ASP A 187 -23.32 14.00 3.68
N THR A 188 -23.52 15.29 3.90
CA THR A 188 -23.16 16.34 2.93
C THR A 188 -21.65 16.57 2.80
N THR A 189 -20.85 15.98 3.68
CA THR A 189 -19.39 16.10 3.69
C THR A 189 -18.69 14.89 3.04
N SER A 190 -19.47 13.91 2.58
CA SER A 190 -18.95 12.69 1.98
C SER A 190 -18.32 12.94 0.60
N ASN A 191 -17.17 12.33 0.37
CA ASN A 191 -16.49 12.29 -0.93
C ASN A 191 -16.76 10.98 -1.71
N LYS A 192 -17.71 10.13 -1.27
CA LYS A 192 -18.01 8.84 -1.90
C LYS A 192 -18.97 8.95 -3.10
N GLY A 193 -19.44 10.16 -3.40
CA GLY A 193 -20.31 10.42 -4.54
C GLY A 193 -19.75 9.94 -5.87
N MET A 194 -18.44 10.14 -6.13
CA MET A 194 -17.77 9.68 -7.35
C MET A 194 -17.88 8.15 -7.52
N PHE A 195 -17.65 7.38 -6.48
CA PHE A 195 -17.79 5.93 -6.50
C PHE A 195 -19.26 5.50 -6.71
N THR A 196 -20.18 6.01 -5.89
CA THR A 196 -21.59 5.58 -5.94
C THR A 196 -22.26 5.99 -7.25
N PHE A 197 -21.94 7.17 -7.79
CA PHE A 197 -22.41 7.60 -9.10
C PHE A 197 -21.82 6.74 -10.22
N GLY A 198 -20.50 6.52 -10.20
CA GLY A 198 -19.81 5.68 -11.19
C GLY A 198 -20.35 4.25 -11.22
N LEU A 199 -20.60 3.67 -10.04
CA LEU A 199 -21.16 2.31 -9.95
C LEU A 199 -22.59 2.28 -10.52
N ARG A 200 -23.47 3.24 -10.17
CA ARG A 200 -24.84 3.31 -10.74
C ARG A 200 -24.80 3.45 -12.26
N LYS A 201 -23.96 4.34 -12.79
CA LYS A 201 -23.77 4.48 -14.25
C LYS A 201 -23.34 3.17 -14.92
N ARG A 202 -22.49 2.39 -14.26
CA ARG A 202 -22.05 1.08 -14.77
C ARG A 202 -23.19 0.05 -14.72
N LEU A 203 -24.00 0.05 -13.65
CA LEU A 203 -25.18 -0.81 -13.52
C LEU A 203 -26.22 -0.48 -14.61
N ASP A 204 -26.53 0.79 -14.81
CA ASP A 204 -27.45 1.26 -15.85
C ASP A 204 -27.00 0.80 -17.24
N ALA A 205 -25.70 0.96 -17.56
CA ALA A 205 -25.12 0.54 -18.83
C ALA A 205 -25.18 -0.99 -19.07
N LYS A 206 -25.33 -1.78 -17.98
CA LYS A 206 -25.49 -3.24 -18.03
C LYS A 206 -26.93 -3.70 -17.88
N GLY A 207 -27.89 -2.78 -17.75
CA GLY A 207 -29.31 -3.11 -17.53
C GLY A 207 -29.57 -3.77 -16.17
N ILE A 208 -28.70 -3.57 -15.16
CA ILE A 208 -28.86 -4.14 -13.83
C ILE A 208 -29.65 -3.16 -12.98
N SER A 209 -30.84 -3.58 -12.54
CA SER A 209 -31.69 -2.77 -11.66
C SER A 209 -31.13 -2.70 -10.25
N TYR A 210 -31.26 -1.55 -9.62
CA TYR A 210 -30.85 -1.29 -8.23
C TYR A 210 -31.91 -0.46 -7.52
N SER A 211 -31.84 -0.41 -6.18
CA SER A 211 -32.70 0.45 -5.37
C SER A 211 -31.90 1.55 -4.67
N ILE A 212 -32.57 2.65 -4.39
CA ILE A 212 -32.04 3.74 -3.55
C ILE A 212 -33.00 3.94 -2.38
N THR A 213 -32.46 4.02 -1.17
CA THR A 213 -33.20 4.32 0.05
C THR A 213 -32.42 5.31 0.92
N ASN A 214 -33.00 5.72 2.03
CA ASN A 214 -32.40 6.73 2.91
C ASN A 214 -32.44 6.28 4.37
N LEU A 215 -31.43 6.62 5.17
CA LEU A 215 -31.39 6.27 6.59
C LEU A 215 -32.56 6.87 7.40
N LYS A 216 -33.12 7.98 6.95
CA LYS A 216 -34.31 8.61 7.61
C LYS A 216 -35.64 8.03 7.17
N SER A 217 -35.67 7.13 6.19
CA SER A 217 -36.92 6.48 5.76
C SER A 217 -37.54 5.66 6.90
N SER A 218 -38.85 5.57 6.91
CA SER A 218 -39.55 4.63 7.79
C SER A 218 -39.10 3.18 7.53
N GLU A 219 -39.27 2.30 8.50
CA GLU A 219 -38.88 0.89 8.37
C GLU A 219 -39.55 0.20 7.19
N ALA A 220 -40.83 0.43 7.00
CA ALA A 220 -41.62 -0.12 5.89
C ALA A 220 -41.10 0.38 4.53
N TYR A 221 -40.76 1.66 4.42
CA TYR A 221 -40.20 2.22 3.17
C TYR A 221 -38.77 1.75 2.93
N PHE A 222 -37.97 1.65 3.98
CA PHE A 222 -36.63 1.12 3.91
C PHE A 222 -36.61 -0.33 3.41
N ALA A 223 -37.49 -1.17 3.95
CA ALA A 223 -37.60 -2.59 3.58
C ALA A 223 -37.96 -2.80 2.11
N LYS A 224 -38.80 -1.91 1.50
CA LYS A 224 -39.20 -1.99 0.09
C LYS A 224 -38.01 -1.87 -0.89
N ALA A 225 -36.87 -1.33 -0.44
CA ALA A 225 -35.68 -1.21 -1.28
C ALA A 225 -34.92 -2.54 -1.43
N PHE A 226 -35.26 -3.56 -0.67
CA PHE A 226 -34.55 -4.83 -0.65
C PHE A 226 -35.31 -5.94 -1.38
N SER A 227 -34.57 -6.76 -2.09
CA SER A 227 -35.09 -7.95 -2.77
C SER A 227 -35.22 -9.12 -1.78
N THR A 228 -36.33 -9.84 -1.84
CA THR A 228 -36.55 -11.08 -1.07
C THR A 228 -35.97 -12.31 -1.78
N SER A 229 -35.72 -12.23 -3.08
CA SER A 229 -35.24 -13.37 -3.90
C SER A 229 -33.75 -13.33 -4.21
N LYS A 230 -33.16 -12.12 -4.38
CA LYS A 230 -31.77 -11.92 -4.70
C LYS A 230 -30.93 -11.60 -3.48
N ARG A 231 -29.60 -11.79 -3.58
CA ARG A 231 -28.68 -11.23 -2.59
C ARG A 231 -28.65 -9.72 -2.72
N ASN A 232 -28.94 -9.02 -1.65
CA ASN A 232 -28.80 -7.58 -1.59
C ASN A 232 -27.34 -7.21 -1.31
N VAL A 233 -26.78 -6.30 -2.10
CA VAL A 233 -25.46 -5.73 -1.80
C VAL A 233 -25.64 -4.27 -1.44
N VAL A 234 -25.38 -3.95 -0.18
CA VAL A 234 -25.59 -2.62 0.40
C VAL A 234 -24.37 -1.76 0.18
N ILE A 235 -24.57 -0.57 -0.36
CA ILE A 235 -23.57 0.47 -0.60
C ILE A 235 -24.04 1.76 0.10
N LEU A 236 -23.24 2.26 1.04
CA LEU A 236 -23.49 3.57 1.65
C LEU A 236 -22.88 4.67 0.80
N ASN A 237 -23.44 5.88 0.82
CA ASN A 237 -22.80 7.04 0.19
C ASN A 237 -21.78 7.73 1.09
N THR A 238 -21.32 7.09 2.16
CA THR A 238 -20.28 7.58 3.07
C THR A 238 -19.46 6.43 3.66
N GLY A 239 -18.18 6.70 3.97
CA GLY A 239 -17.31 5.76 4.70
C GLY A 239 -17.25 6.02 6.21
N ARG A 240 -18.01 6.99 6.75
CA ARG A 240 -17.89 7.46 8.13
C ARG A 240 -18.58 6.53 9.15
N SER A 241 -17.93 6.40 10.32
CA SER A 241 -18.39 5.52 11.41
C SER A 241 -19.78 5.87 11.96
N PRO A 242 -20.17 7.14 12.21
CA PRO A 242 -21.51 7.43 12.74
C PRO A 242 -22.61 6.95 11.83
N GLN A 243 -22.52 7.19 10.53
CA GLN A 243 -23.51 6.77 9.55
C GLN A 243 -23.49 5.25 9.34
N LEU A 244 -22.32 4.63 9.36
CA LEU A 244 -22.19 3.17 9.32
C LEU A 244 -22.94 2.53 10.50
N ASN A 245 -22.80 3.05 11.72
CA ASN A 245 -23.49 2.54 12.89
C ASN A 245 -25.03 2.57 12.73
N VAL A 246 -25.56 3.69 12.24
CA VAL A 246 -27.01 3.84 11.99
C VAL A 246 -27.47 2.87 10.91
N ALA A 247 -26.71 2.71 9.84
CA ALA A 247 -27.03 1.77 8.77
C ALA A 247 -27.05 0.33 9.27
N LEU A 248 -26.06 -0.08 10.08
CA LEU A 248 -25.99 -1.41 10.68
C LEU A 248 -27.19 -1.69 11.59
N ALA A 249 -27.59 -0.73 12.43
CA ALA A 249 -28.78 -0.85 13.28
C ALA A 249 -30.06 -1.04 12.46
N LYS A 250 -30.22 -0.28 11.36
CA LYS A 250 -31.37 -0.44 10.45
C LYS A 250 -31.38 -1.79 9.73
N LEU A 251 -30.21 -2.27 9.29
CA LEU A 251 -30.10 -3.60 8.69
C LEU A 251 -30.41 -4.70 9.69
N ASP A 252 -30.08 -4.52 10.96
CA ASP A 252 -30.41 -5.45 12.05
C ASP A 252 -31.94 -5.54 12.26
N GLY A 253 -32.64 -4.40 12.32
CA GLY A 253 -34.11 -4.36 12.38
C GLY A 253 -34.73 -5.05 11.18
N LEU A 254 -34.23 -4.77 9.96
CA LEU A 254 -34.72 -5.38 8.73
C LEU A 254 -34.54 -6.91 8.71
N THR A 255 -33.36 -7.40 9.10
CA THR A 255 -33.08 -8.84 9.11
C THR A 255 -33.80 -9.59 10.25
N ALA A 256 -34.10 -8.92 11.35
CA ALA A 256 -34.89 -9.50 12.43
C ALA A 256 -36.36 -9.79 11.99
N THR A 257 -36.91 -8.89 11.17
CA THR A 257 -38.29 -9.07 10.63
C THR A 257 -38.32 -9.89 9.34
N ASN A 258 -37.15 -10.07 8.67
CA ASN A 258 -37.01 -10.81 7.41
C ASN A 258 -35.80 -11.78 7.47
N PRO A 259 -35.89 -12.88 8.25
CA PRO A 259 -34.73 -13.74 8.56
C PRO A 259 -34.13 -14.46 7.33
N GLY A 260 -34.90 -14.59 6.24
CA GLY A 260 -34.43 -15.17 4.97
C GLY A 260 -33.69 -14.20 4.05
N MET A 261 -33.60 -12.91 4.40
CA MET A 261 -33.00 -11.90 3.56
C MET A 261 -31.47 -12.01 3.54
N ARG A 262 -30.91 -12.18 2.35
CA ARG A 262 -29.45 -12.29 2.15
C ARG A 262 -28.87 -10.91 1.91
N ILE A 263 -27.98 -10.45 2.81
CA ILE A 263 -27.32 -9.14 2.72
C ILE A 263 -25.81 -9.34 2.69
N SER A 264 -25.15 -8.61 1.78
CA SER A 264 -23.71 -8.32 1.80
C SER A 264 -23.53 -6.82 1.84
N MET A 265 -22.39 -6.35 2.37
CA MET A 265 -22.03 -4.93 2.33
C MET A 265 -20.81 -4.75 1.46
N PHE A 266 -20.80 -3.70 0.65
CA PHE A 266 -19.62 -3.25 -0.09
C PHE A 266 -19.19 -1.90 0.49
N GLY A 267 -18.08 -1.92 1.22
CA GLY A 267 -17.63 -0.82 2.06
C GLY A 267 -16.54 0.03 1.43
N TYR A 268 -15.75 0.64 2.29
CA TYR A 268 -14.66 1.55 1.95
C TYR A 268 -13.42 1.24 2.79
N THR A 269 -12.24 1.60 2.31
CA THR A 269 -10.96 1.40 3.02
C THR A 269 -11.00 1.93 4.46
N GLU A 270 -11.70 3.03 4.72
CA GLU A 270 -11.85 3.63 6.05
C GLU A 270 -12.48 2.66 7.07
N TRP A 271 -13.30 1.70 6.62
CA TRP A 271 -13.93 0.72 7.51
C TRP A 271 -12.91 -0.21 8.18
N LEU A 272 -11.73 -0.36 7.59
CA LEU A 272 -10.64 -1.11 8.22
C LEU A 272 -10.21 -0.50 9.56
N MET A 273 -10.34 0.82 9.74
CA MET A 273 -10.07 1.49 11.01
C MET A 273 -11.12 1.17 12.09
N TYR A 274 -12.31 0.77 11.68
CA TYR A 274 -13.44 0.51 12.56
C TYR A 274 -13.64 -0.98 12.88
N THR A 275 -12.73 -1.83 12.40
CA THR A 275 -12.84 -3.31 12.54
C THR A 275 -13.04 -3.73 13.98
N LYS A 276 -12.33 -3.14 14.96
CA LYS A 276 -12.49 -3.48 16.38
C LYS A 276 -13.91 -3.27 16.89
N VAL A 277 -14.62 -2.28 16.36
CA VAL A 277 -15.99 -1.92 16.79
C VAL A 277 -17.04 -2.74 16.03
N TYR A 278 -16.86 -2.92 14.72
CA TYR A 278 -17.90 -3.48 13.85
C TYR A 278 -17.58 -4.89 13.32
N LEU A 279 -16.57 -5.58 13.86
CA LEU A 279 -16.13 -6.89 13.37
C LEU A 279 -17.26 -7.90 13.22
N ASN A 280 -18.13 -8.02 14.24
CA ASN A 280 -19.26 -8.95 14.22
C ASN A 280 -20.27 -8.59 13.12
N TYR A 281 -20.49 -7.31 12.86
CA TYR A 281 -21.36 -6.84 11.78
C TYR A 281 -20.73 -7.11 10.40
N PHE A 282 -19.42 -6.93 10.26
CA PHE A 282 -18.74 -7.23 9.01
C PHE A 282 -18.85 -8.72 8.67
N TYR A 283 -18.73 -9.60 9.66
CA TYR A 283 -18.99 -11.03 9.47
C TYR A 283 -20.47 -11.31 9.16
N LYS A 284 -21.40 -10.74 9.95
CA LYS A 284 -22.84 -10.93 9.79
C LYS A 284 -23.31 -10.55 8.39
N TYR A 285 -22.86 -9.42 7.90
CA TYR A 285 -23.24 -8.87 6.59
C TYR A 285 -22.24 -9.16 5.49
N ASN A 286 -21.37 -10.16 5.68
CA ASN A 286 -20.48 -10.66 4.63
C ASN A 286 -19.82 -9.51 3.88
N ALA A 287 -19.12 -8.62 4.63
CA ALA A 287 -18.63 -7.34 4.13
C ALA A 287 -17.39 -7.49 3.22
N TYR A 288 -17.39 -6.74 2.13
CA TYR A 288 -16.27 -6.60 1.20
C TYR A 288 -15.73 -5.18 1.24
N ILE A 289 -14.45 -5.02 1.50
CA ILE A 289 -13.79 -3.72 1.63
C ILE A 289 -12.72 -3.58 0.55
N PRO A 290 -12.92 -2.71 -0.46
CA PRO A 290 -11.93 -2.41 -1.48
C PRO A 290 -10.75 -1.63 -0.87
N THR A 291 -9.52 -2.07 -1.17
CA THR A 291 -8.31 -1.46 -0.61
C THR A 291 -7.05 -1.81 -1.40
N THR A 292 -5.96 -1.09 -1.14
CA THR A 292 -4.62 -1.38 -1.67
C THR A 292 -3.68 -1.99 -0.63
N PHE A 293 -4.16 -2.17 0.60
CA PHE A 293 -3.38 -2.76 1.69
C PHE A 293 -4.30 -3.52 2.64
N TYR A 294 -3.75 -4.50 3.35
CA TYR A 294 -4.47 -5.16 4.43
C TYR A 294 -3.52 -5.52 5.58
N TYR A 295 -3.67 -4.82 6.70
CA TYR A 295 -2.99 -5.16 7.94
C TYR A 295 -3.73 -6.31 8.63
N ASN A 296 -3.14 -7.51 8.61
CA ASN A 296 -3.69 -8.68 9.28
C ASN A 296 -3.03 -8.88 10.67
N ALA A 297 -3.66 -8.33 11.70
CA ALA A 297 -3.18 -8.44 13.08
C ALA A 297 -3.17 -9.89 13.65
N LEU A 298 -3.82 -10.83 12.95
CA LEU A 298 -3.90 -12.24 13.36
C LEU A 298 -2.86 -13.12 12.65
N SER A 299 -2.02 -12.54 11.82
CA SER A 299 -0.96 -13.28 11.11
C SER A 299 0.27 -13.43 12.00
N ASP A 300 0.77 -14.65 12.15
CA ASP A 300 2.01 -14.95 12.87
C ASP A 300 3.20 -14.12 12.33
N GLN A 301 3.22 -13.86 11.02
CA GLN A 301 4.26 -13.05 10.39
C GLN A 301 4.18 -11.57 10.82
N THR A 302 2.95 -11.04 10.95
CA THR A 302 2.73 -9.68 11.42
C THR A 302 3.12 -9.56 12.89
N GLU A 303 2.71 -10.52 13.72
CA GLU A 303 3.08 -10.56 15.14
C GLU A 303 4.61 -10.65 15.34
N ALA A 304 5.27 -11.52 14.59
CA ALA A 304 6.72 -11.65 14.61
C ALA A 304 7.42 -10.35 14.20
N PHE A 305 6.87 -9.64 13.20
CA PHE A 305 7.39 -8.34 12.79
C PHE A 305 7.22 -7.29 13.90
N GLU A 306 6.04 -7.19 14.52
CA GLU A 306 5.78 -6.26 15.62
C GLU A 306 6.69 -6.50 16.83
N ASN A 307 6.88 -7.76 17.18
CA ASN A 307 7.78 -8.15 18.28
C ASN A 307 9.23 -7.76 17.96
N SER A 308 9.66 -7.95 16.71
CA SER A 308 10.98 -7.54 16.25
C SER A 308 11.13 -6.02 16.24
N TYR A 309 10.10 -5.29 15.79
CA TYR A 309 10.08 -3.83 15.79
C TYR A 309 10.25 -3.27 17.21
N ARG A 310 9.47 -3.78 18.19
CA ARG A 310 9.62 -3.39 19.61
C ARG A 310 11.01 -3.69 20.15
N LYS A 311 11.59 -4.83 19.79
CA LYS A 311 12.94 -5.19 20.21
C LYS A 311 13.99 -4.23 19.68
N TRP A 312 13.86 -3.79 18.41
CA TRP A 312 14.84 -2.92 17.77
C TRP A 312 14.73 -1.47 18.25
N PHE A 313 13.50 -0.96 18.29
CA PHE A 313 13.26 0.48 18.47
C PHE A 313 12.72 0.87 19.84
N ARG A 314 12.49 -0.11 20.73
CA ARG A 314 11.98 0.10 22.10
C ARG A 314 10.67 0.89 22.15
N THR A 315 9.87 0.80 21.13
CA THR A 315 8.56 1.46 20.99
C THR A 315 7.63 0.62 20.14
N ASP A 316 6.34 0.83 20.28
CA ASP A 316 5.33 0.26 19.37
C ASP A 316 5.24 1.04 18.07
N MET A 317 4.72 0.40 17.02
CA MET A 317 4.34 1.08 15.79
C MET A 317 3.16 2.02 16.06
N GLN A 318 3.10 3.13 15.31
CA GLN A 318 1.97 4.06 15.38
C GLN A 318 0.65 3.36 15.02
N THR A 319 -0.43 3.74 15.75
CA THR A 319 -1.78 3.25 15.43
C THR A 319 -2.32 4.00 14.21
N ALA A 320 -1.84 3.63 13.05
CA ALA A 320 -2.25 4.17 11.74
C ALA A 320 -2.60 3.03 10.78
N LEU A 321 -3.37 3.30 9.75
CA LEU A 321 -3.62 2.39 8.64
C LEU A 321 -3.41 3.15 7.32
N PRO A 322 -2.52 2.66 6.44
CA PRO A 322 -1.62 1.52 6.67
C PRO A 322 -0.59 1.77 7.78
N ARG A 323 -0.02 0.70 8.35
CA ARG A 323 1.13 0.76 9.28
C ARG A 323 2.37 1.16 8.50
N PHE A 324 2.99 2.29 8.83
CA PHE A 324 4.09 2.83 8.04
C PHE A 324 5.35 1.96 8.07
N ALA A 325 5.65 1.32 9.20
CA ALA A 325 6.76 0.38 9.29
C ALA A 325 6.58 -0.83 8.36
N LEU A 326 5.37 -1.43 8.32
CA LEU A 326 5.07 -2.53 7.41
C LEU A 326 5.13 -2.09 5.94
N THR A 327 4.65 -0.88 5.64
CA THR A 327 4.76 -0.31 4.29
C THR A 327 6.22 -0.16 3.86
N GLY A 328 7.08 0.37 4.73
CA GLY A 328 8.51 0.51 4.47
C GLY A 328 9.19 -0.84 4.27
N TYR A 329 8.85 -1.82 5.09
CA TYR A 329 9.34 -3.19 4.98
C TYR A 329 8.94 -3.83 3.65
N ASP A 330 7.66 -3.76 3.28
CA ASP A 330 7.15 -4.35 2.04
C ASP A 330 7.76 -3.71 0.80
N HIS A 331 7.88 -2.36 0.79
CA HIS A 331 8.49 -1.65 -0.31
C HIS A 331 9.98 -2.02 -0.48
N ALA A 332 10.74 -2.01 0.62
CA ALA A 332 12.15 -2.39 0.59
C ALA A 332 12.34 -3.82 0.06
N ARG A 333 11.59 -4.78 0.63
CA ARG A 333 11.67 -6.18 0.22
C ARG A 333 11.36 -6.36 -1.26
N PHE A 334 10.28 -5.76 -1.74
CA PHE A 334 9.86 -5.90 -3.12
C PHE A 334 10.89 -5.34 -4.11
N PHE A 335 11.35 -4.11 -3.89
CA PHE A 335 12.25 -3.45 -4.83
C PHE A 335 13.69 -3.99 -4.75
N ILE A 336 14.22 -4.21 -3.54
CA ILE A 336 15.60 -4.68 -3.36
C ILE A 336 15.73 -6.13 -3.83
N GLU A 337 14.82 -7.04 -3.46
CA GLU A 337 14.84 -8.43 -3.95
C GLU A 337 14.68 -8.47 -5.48
N GLY A 338 13.79 -7.64 -6.03
CA GLY A 338 13.56 -7.57 -7.47
C GLY A 338 14.77 -7.06 -8.24
N GLU A 339 15.39 -5.98 -7.76
CA GLU A 339 16.60 -5.42 -8.36
C GLU A 339 17.78 -6.38 -8.26
N TYR A 340 17.99 -7.01 -7.11
CA TYR A 340 19.04 -8.00 -6.92
C TYR A 340 18.89 -9.21 -7.86
N ALA A 341 17.66 -9.66 -8.08
CA ALA A 341 17.39 -10.81 -8.93
C ALA A 341 17.45 -10.51 -10.43
N ARG A 342 17.09 -9.30 -10.86
CA ARG A 342 16.88 -8.94 -12.27
C ARG A 342 17.65 -7.71 -12.75
N GLY A 343 18.33 -7.00 -11.84
CA GLY A 343 19.01 -5.75 -12.14
C GLY A 343 18.07 -4.71 -12.75
N LYS A 344 18.60 -3.90 -13.63
CA LYS A 344 17.87 -2.81 -14.30
C LYS A 344 16.63 -3.26 -15.10
N SER A 345 16.49 -4.55 -15.39
CA SER A 345 15.31 -5.09 -16.08
C SER A 345 14.10 -5.30 -15.17
N PHE A 346 14.28 -5.19 -13.86
CA PHE A 346 13.18 -5.27 -12.92
C PHE A 346 12.19 -4.11 -13.11
N ARG A 347 10.93 -4.44 -13.39
CA ARG A 347 9.81 -3.48 -13.54
C ARG A 347 8.71 -3.69 -12.52
N GLY A 348 8.80 -4.73 -11.69
CA GLY A 348 7.78 -5.08 -10.72
C GLY A 348 6.45 -5.54 -11.33
N THR A 349 6.45 -5.95 -12.60
CA THR A 349 5.28 -6.49 -13.27
C THR A 349 4.93 -7.88 -12.76
N LYS A 350 3.72 -8.37 -13.10
CA LYS A 350 3.23 -9.69 -12.67
C LYS A 350 4.27 -10.79 -12.98
N GLY A 351 4.60 -11.59 -11.95
CA GLY A 351 5.55 -12.70 -12.07
C GLY A 351 7.02 -12.32 -11.95
N GLN A 352 7.37 -11.04 -11.81
CA GLN A 352 8.76 -10.63 -11.60
C GLN A 352 9.21 -10.68 -10.13
N SER A 353 8.30 -10.70 -9.18
CA SER A 353 8.60 -10.85 -7.76
C SER A 353 7.85 -12.05 -7.18
N ALA A 354 8.53 -12.84 -6.35
CA ALA A 354 7.95 -13.89 -5.54
C ALA A 354 7.67 -13.44 -4.10
N TYR A 355 7.99 -12.18 -3.78
CA TYR A 355 7.79 -11.64 -2.46
C TYR A 355 6.31 -11.61 -2.08
N ARG A 356 5.98 -12.10 -0.90
CA ARG A 356 4.64 -12.02 -0.30
C ARG A 356 4.64 -10.92 0.75
N PRO A 357 3.90 -9.82 0.51
CA PRO A 357 3.89 -8.68 1.43
C PRO A 357 3.17 -9.02 2.73
N LEU A 358 3.58 -8.34 3.81
CA LEU A 358 2.91 -8.41 5.10
C LEU A 358 1.61 -7.59 5.10
N GLN A 359 1.59 -6.48 4.36
CA GLN A 359 0.48 -5.55 4.33
C GLN A 359 0.19 -4.98 2.94
N THR A 360 1.24 -4.55 2.19
CA THR A 360 1.11 -3.70 1.00
C THR A 360 1.58 -4.43 -0.25
N PRO A 361 0.69 -5.09 -0.99
CA PRO A 361 1.04 -5.73 -2.25
C PRO A 361 1.41 -4.71 -3.31
N LEU A 362 2.40 -5.07 -4.12
CA LEU A 362 2.86 -4.27 -5.25
C LEU A 362 2.79 -5.08 -6.54
N LYS A 363 2.24 -4.46 -7.57
CA LYS A 363 2.17 -4.99 -8.93
C LYS A 363 2.15 -3.82 -9.90
N PHE A 364 3.18 -3.67 -10.70
CA PHE A 364 3.32 -2.52 -11.58
C PHE A 364 2.86 -2.79 -13.00
N VAL A 365 2.37 -1.73 -13.64
CA VAL A 365 2.08 -1.65 -15.07
C VAL A 365 2.66 -0.36 -15.63
N TYR A 366 2.93 -0.30 -16.92
CA TYR A 366 3.40 0.92 -17.57
C TYR A 366 2.35 2.03 -17.44
N ALA A 367 2.78 3.23 -17.11
CA ALA A 367 1.93 4.41 -17.05
C ALA A 367 1.56 4.91 -18.46
N SER A 368 2.53 4.83 -19.38
CA SER A 368 2.43 5.12 -20.82
C SER A 368 3.49 4.33 -21.57
N PRO A 369 3.51 4.29 -22.92
CA PRO A 369 4.55 3.59 -23.70
C PRO A 369 5.98 4.00 -23.34
N ASP A 370 6.22 5.30 -23.11
CA ASP A 370 7.54 5.87 -22.79
C ASP A 370 7.64 6.32 -21.33
N GLY A 371 6.66 6.02 -20.52
CA GLY A 371 6.57 6.42 -19.10
C GLY A 371 7.15 5.42 -18.14
N GLY A 372 7.04 5.79 -16.87
CA GLY A 372 7.39 4.94 -15.74
C GLY A 372 6.32 3.90 -15.42
N MET A 373 6.34 3.46 -14.17
CA MET A 373 5.54 2.35 -13.69
C MET A 373 4.51 2.84 -12.66
N ARG A 374 3.26 2.43 -12.79
CA ARG A 374 2.20 2.66 -11.79
C ARG A 374 1.84 1.38 -11.07
N ASN A 375 1.73 1.46 -9.76
CA ASN A 375 1.21 0.34 -8.98
C ASN A 375 -0.26 0.07 -9.35
N SER A 376 -0.55 -1.18 -9.60
CA SER A 376 -1.88 -1.66 -9.97
C SER A 376 -2.44 -2.67 -8.95
N ALA A 377 -1.74 -2.93 -7.86
CA ALA A 377 -2.22 -3.85 -6.84
C ALA A 377 -3.51 -3.33 -6.20
N PHE A 378 -4.51 -4.22 -6.12
CA PHE A 378 -5.81 -3.93 -5.55
C PHE A 378 -6.40 -5.22 -4.99
N MET A 379 -7.17 -5.14 -3.92
CA MET A 379 -7.82 -6.29 -3.30
C MET A 379 -9.18 -5.92 -2.70
N LEU A 380 -10.00 -6.94 -2.51
CA LEU A 380 -11.14 -6.90 -1.59
C LEU A 380 -10.78 -7.67 -0.33
N VAL A 381 -10.86 -7.01 0.83
CA VAL A 381 -10.85 -7.69 2.12
C VAL A 381 -12.28 -8.16 2.41
N HIS A 382 -12.45 -9.47 2.51
CA HIS A 382 -13.76 -10.10 2.66
C HIS A 382 -13.91 -10.73 4.05
N TYR A 383 -14.85 -10.24 4.80
CA TYR A 383 -15.26 -10.74 6.11
C TYR A 383 -16.38 -11.77 5.94
N MET A 384 -16.01 -13.05 5.97
CA MET A 384 -16.94 -14.15 5.70
C MET A 384 -17.85 -14.43 6.89
N SER A 385 -19.10 -14.81 6.66
CA SER A 385 -20.03 -15.24 7.71
C SER A 385 -19.53 -16.45 8.54
N SER A 386 -18.59 -17.22 8.00
CA SER A 386 -17.84 -18.27 8.71
C SER A 386 -16.78 -17.74 9.71
N ARG A 387 -16.73 -16.43 9.96
CA ARG A 387 -15.74 -15.73 10.79
C ARG A 387 -14.29 -15.88 10.32
N ARG A 388 -14.10 -16.07 9.03
CA ARG A 388 -12.79 -15.99 8.39
C ARG A 388 -12.66 -14.68 7.63
N ILE A 389 -11.44 -14.21 7.49
CA ILE A 389 -11.10 -13.05 6.68
C ILE A 389 -10.18 -13.51 5.57
N GLU A 390 -10.49 -13.13 4.34
CA GLU A 390 -9.63 -13.39 3.18
C GLU A 390 -9.34 -12.09 2.42
N SER A 391 -8.22 -12.05 1.73
CA SER A 391 -7.88 -10.98 0.78
C SER A 391 -7.95 -11.54 -0.63
N ILE A 392 -8.84 -10.96 -1.45
CA ILE A 392 -9.05 -11.36 -2.85
C ILE A 392 -8.32 -10.34 -3.71
N SER A 393 -7.22 -10.76 -4.37
CA SER A 393 -6.39 -9.90 -5.23
C SER A 393 -6.94 -9.82 -6.65
N TYR A 394 -6.80 -8.62 -7.28
CA TYR A 394 -7.22 -8.32 -8.65
C TYR A 394 -6.05 -7.87 -9.55
#